data_44271d0b619732f820728600294508c6
#
_entry.id   44271d0b619732f820728600294508c6
#
_cell.length_a   1.000
_cell.length_b   1.000
_cell.length_c   1.000
_cell.angle_alpha   90.00
_cell.angle_beta   90.00
_cell.angle_gamma   90.00
#
_symmetry.space_group_name_H-M   'P 1'
#
loop_
_entity.id
_entity.type
_entity.pdbx_description
1 polymer ?
#
loop_
_entity_poly.entity_id
_entity_poly.type
_entity_poly.pdbx_seq_one_letter_code
_entity_poly.pdbx_strand_id
1 'polypeptide(L)'
;MRVGSRSGEPPFDWDDEATWAPALQDVGSVYISYYPDISVAGAVEAVRSFAKLAVENGVRGLVLLSGRGEPEAERAELALQEVVDAKAGAEWTILRSTWFMQNFSEDYMLEHVLSGEIRLPAGDVPTPFLDADDIADVAVAALTGEGHAGKLYELTGPRSLTFAETAAEIAEAAGREIRYEPVSLEEHAAEATEHGVPAEVVELLTYLFREVVDGRNADTTDGGRRALGREPKDFADYAREAAATGVWDGER
;
A
#
# COMPACT_ATOMS: atom_id res chain seq x y z
N MET A 1 5.92 -19.13 -8.94
CA MET A 1 5.74 -18.10 -7.90
C MET A 1 5.28 -18.78 -6.62
N ARG A 2 5.80 -18.35 -5.47
CA ARG A 2 5.36 -18.81 -4.14
C ARG A 2 4.79 -17.59 -3.42
N VAL A 3 3.60 -17.74 -2.81
CA VAL A 3 2.99 -16.70 -2.00
C VAL A 3 3.33 -16.99 -0.54
N GLY A 4 4.00 -16.03 0.12
CA GLY A 4 4.25 -16.08 1.55
C GLY A 4 2.96 -15.73 2.29
N SER A 5 2.42 -16.69 3.06
CA SER A 5 1.26 -16.46 3.92
C SER A 5 1.27 -17.42 5.10
N ARG A 6 0.57 -17.07 6.18
CA ARG A 6 0.47 -17.93 7.38
C ARG A 6 -0.17 -19.29 7.11
N SER A 7 -1.01 -19.36 6.08
CA SER A 7 -1.67 -20.60 5.61
C SER A 7 -0.97 -21.25 4.41
N GLY A 8 0.17 -20.72 3.96
CA GLY A 8 0.95 -21.26 2.85
C GLY A 8 1.78 -22.50 3.19
N GLU A 9 2.34 -23.15 2.18
CA GLU A 9 3.30 -24.26 2.33
C GLU A 9 4.58 -23.96 1.53
N PRO A 10 5.71 -23.68 2.23
CA PRO A 10 5.83 -23.50 3.69
C PRO A 10 5.10 -22.24 4.16
N PRO A 11 4.68 -22.18 5.43
CA PRO A 11 4.06 -20.98 5.99
C PRO A 11 5.07 -19.83 6.08
N PHE A 12 4.56 -18.60 6.04
CA PHE A 12 5.34 -17.39 6.27
C PHE A 12 4.56 -16.47 7.21
N ASP A 13 5.21 -16.05 8.29
CA ASP A 13 4.65 -15.10 9.25
C ASP A 13 5.71 -14.06 9.63
N TRP A 14 5.37 -12.78 9.59
CA TRP A 14 6.27 -11.71 10.01
C TRP A 14 6.63 -11.78 11.50
N ASP A 15 5.74 -12.31 12.33
CA ASP A 15 5.90 -12.45 13.77
C ASP A 15 6.66 -13.73 14.18
N ASP A 16 6.95 -14.63 13.22
CA ASP A 16 7.70 -15.87 13.46
C ASP A 16 8.87 -16.03 12.46
N GLU A 17 10.04 -15.53 12.84
CA GLU A 17 11.27 -15.62 12.04
C GLU A 17 11.66 -17.05 11.62
N ALA A 18 11.23 -18.08 12.37
CA ALA A 18 11.52 -19.48 12.01
C ALA A 18 10.85 -19.89 10.69
N THR A 19 9.80 -19.18 10.27
CA THR A 19 9.08 -19.43 9.00
C THR A 19 9.78 -18.84 7.78
N TRP A 20 10.71 -17.90 7.96
CA TRP A 20 11.28 -17.13 6.85
C TRP A 20 12.24 -17.94 5.97
N ALA A 21 13.18 -18.66 6.60
CA ALA A 21 14.18 -19.45 5.86
C ALA A 21 13.55 -20.56 4.97
N PRO A 22 12.56 -21.33 5.44
CA PRO A 22 11.84 -22.28 4.58
C PRO A 22 11.13 -21.62 3.40
N ALA A 23 10.55 -20.43 3.60
CA ALA A 23 9.87 -19.68 2.55
C ALA A 23 10.84 -19.16 1.46
N LEU A 24 12.09 -18.90 1.81
CA LEU A 24 13.14 -18.41 0.90
C LEU A 24 13.88 -19.52 0.13
N GLN A 25 13.62 -20.80 0.40
CA GLN A 25 14.31 -21.90 -0.26
C GLN A 25 14.01 -21.91 -1.77
N ASP A 26 15.08 -21.94 -2.59
CA ASP A 26 15.02 -21.92 -4.07
C ASP A 26 14.34 -20.66 -4.64
N VAL A 27 14.38 -19.52 -3.92
CA VAL A 27 13.84 -18.24 -4.35
C VAL A 27 14.95 -17.36 -4.92
N GLY A 28 14.80 -16.90 -6.17
CA GLY A 28 15.76 -16.01 -6.83
C GLY A 28 15.48 -14.53 -6.59
N SER A 29 14.19 -14.15 -6.47
CA SER A 29 13.77 -12.78 -6.20
C SER A 29 12.55 -12.78 -5.30
N VAL A 30 12.38 -11.72 -4.49
CA VAL A 30 11.29 -11.60 -3.52
C VAL A 30 10.62 -10.22 -3.61
N TYR A 31 9.28 -10.21 -3.56
CA TYR A 31 8.49 -9.02 -3.28
C TYR A 31 8.14 -8.99 -1.80
N ILE A 32 8.44 -7.89 -1.15
CA ILE A 32 8.28 -7.68 0.28
C ILE A 32 7.13 -6.69 0.47
N SER A 33 6.03 -7.19 1.04
CA SER A 33 4.93 -6.40 1.56
C SER A 33 4.81 -6.69 3.05
N TYR A 34 5.11 -5.71 3.87
CA TYR A 34 5.05 -5.87 5.34
C TYR A 34 3.61 -5.70 5.82
N TYR A 35 3.21 -6.48 6.81
CA TYR A 35 1.87 -6.45 7.40
C TYR A 35 1.94 -6.18 8.91
N PRO A 36 1.05 -5.34 9.47
CA PRO A 36 -0.08 -4.68 8.81
C PRO A 36 0.32 -3.47 7.96
N ASP A 37 1.41 -2.79 8.29
CA ASP A 37 1.93 -1.62 7.61
C ASP A 37 3.41 -1.44 7.90
N ILE A 38 4.18 -0.95 6.93
CA ILE A 38 5.64 -0.78 7.04
C ILE A 38 6.05 0.33 8.03
N SER A 39 5.11 1.19 8.42
CA SER A 39 5.34 2.27 9.39
C SER A 39 5.18 1.86 10.84
N VAL A 40 4.69 0.63 11.12
CA VAL A 40 4.51 0.18 12.51
C VAL A 40 5.84 -0.11 13.20
N ALA A 41 5.82 -0.06 14.53
CA ALA A 41 6.99 -0.36 15.35
C ALA A 41 7.51 -1.79 15.06
N GLY A 42 8.83 -1.92 14.87
CA GLY A 42 9.48 -3.20 14.58
C GLY A 42 9.60 -3.53 13.08
N ALA A 43 8.86 -2.86 12.19
CA ALA A 43 8.90 -3.14 10.76
C ALA A 43 10.30 -2.92 10.15
N VAL A 44 11.01 -1.87 10.56
CA VAL A 44 12.38 -1.58 10.10
C VAL A 44 13.33 -2.73 10.39
N GLU A 45 13.32 -3.24 11.62
CA GLU A 45 14.16 -4.35 12.06
C GLU A 45 13.76 -5.67 11.38
N ALA A 46 12.46 -5.91 11.21
CA ALA A 46 11.97 -7.10 10.52
C ALA A 46 12.38 -7.08 9.04
N VAL A 47 12.22 -5.96 8.33
CA VAL A 47 12.66 -5.79 6.94
C VAL A 47 14.18 -5.98 6.82
N ARG A 48 14.97 -5.39 7.73
CA ARG A 48 16.42 -5.56 7.78
C ARG A 48 16.83 -7.03 7.96
N SER A 49 16.23 -7.69 8.94
CA SER A 49 16.54 -9.10 9.28
C SER A 49 16.13 -10.03 8.15
N PHE A 50 14.94 -9.82 7.57
CA PHE A 50 14.46 -10.58 6.43
C PHE A 50 15.34 -10.37 5.18
N ALA A 51 15.69 -9.14 4.86
CA ALA A 51 16.58 -8.83 3.73
C ALA A 51 17.93 -9.52 3.89
N LYS A 52 18.52 -9.48 5.09
CA LYS A 52 19.78 -10.18 5.40
C LYS A 52 19.64 -11.69 5.18
N LEU A 53 18.61 -12.30 5.72
CA LEU A 53 18.34 -13.72 5.55
C LEU A 53 18.13 -14.07 4.07
N ALA A 54 17.41 -13.25 3.31
CA ALA A 54 17.14 -13.44 1.90
C ALA A 54 18.45 -13.47 1.08
N VAL A 55 19.33 -12.47 1.26
CA VAL A 55 20.61 -12.45 0.51
C VAL A 55 21.56 -13.55 0.95
N GLU A 56 21.54 -13.97 2.22
CA GLU A 56 22.29 -15.14 2.71
C GLU A 56 21.80 -16.45 2.09
N ASN A 57 20.49 -16.58 1.80
CA ASN A 57 19.89 -17.73 1.10
C ASN A 57 19.98 -17.64 -0.43
N GLY A 58 20.68 -16.63 -0.97
CA GLY A 58 20.96 -16.55 -2.41
C GLY A 58 19.91 -15.76 -3.21
N VAL A 59 18.97 -15.10 -2.58
CA VAL A 59 18.05 -14.14 -3.23
C VAL A 59 18.88 -12.99 -3.80
N ARG A 60 18.62 -12.64 -5.06
CA ARG A 60 19.35 -11.60 -5.78
C ARG A 60 18.53 -10.35 -6.04
N GLY A 61 17.22 -10.45 -6.21
CA GLY A 61 16.31 -9.33 -6.42
C GLY A 61 15.38 -9.13 -5.23
N LEU A 62 15.44 -7.98 -4.58
CA LEU A 62 14.52 -7.63 -3.50
C LEU A 62 13.70 -6.39 -3.90
N VAL A 63 12.39 -6.57 -4.00
CA VAL A 63 11.44 -5.49 -4.33
C VAL A 63 10.62 -5.19 -3.07
N LEU A 64 10.69 -3.96 -2.57
CA LEU A 64 10.00 -3.54 -1.35
C LEU A 64 8.82 -2.63 -1.68
N LEU A 65 7.63 -2.96 -1.18
CA LEU A 65 6.51 -2.03 -1.10
C LEU A 65 6.71 -1.10 0.11
N SER A 66 6.66 0.20 -0.14
CA SER A 66 6.88 1.25 0.85
C SER A 66 5.80 2.33 0.75
N GLY A 67 5.67 3.14 1.80
CA GLY A 67 4.70 4.22 1.91
C GLY A 67 5.30 5.60 1.60
N ARG A 68 4.58 6.38 0.81
CA ARG A 68 4.98 7.76 0.47
C ARG A 68 4.63 8.72 1.61
N GLY A 69 5.63 9.48 2.06
CA GLY A 69 5.45 10.48 3.13
C GLY A 69 5.51 9.91 4.54
N GLU A 70 5.94 8.67 4.70
CA GLU A 70 6.05 7.97 5.96
C GLU A 70 7.52 7.83 6.40
N PRO A 71 7.96 8.56 7.43
CA PRO A 71 9.36 8.51 7.88
C PRO A 71 9.85 7.12 8.28
N GLU A 72 8.99 6.29 8.88
CA GLU A 72 9.35 4.92 9.26
C GLU A 72 9.51 4.01 8.03
N ALA A 73 8.66 4.19 7.00
CA ALA A 73 8.81 3.49 5.73
C ALA A 73 10.14 3.83 5.06
N GLU A 74 10.56 5.10 5.07
CA GLU A 74 11.88 5.52 4.56
C GLU A 74 13.04 4.88 5.34
N ARG A 75 12.89 4.69 6.65
CA ARG A 75 13.89 3.97 7.45
C ARG A 75 13.99 2.49 7.06
N ALA A 76 12.84 1.86 6.77
CA ALA A 76 12.82 0.47 6.30
C ALA A 76 13.46 0.34 4.90
N GLU A 77 13.24 1.31 4.01
CA GLU A 77 13.92 1.39 2.71
C GLU A 77 15.44 1.46 2.87
N LEU A 78 15.94 2.38 3.72
CA LEU A 78 17.36 2.52 4.01
C LEU A 78 17.94 1.24 4.61
N ALA A 79 17.20 0.59 5.51
CA ALA A 79 17.61 -0.67 6.15
C ALA A 79 17.80 -1.79 5.12
N LEU A 80 16.88 -1.90 4.13
CA LEU A 80 16.98 -2.86 3.05
C LEU A 80 18.15 -2.52 2.12
N GLN A 81 18.31 -1.26 1.72
CA GLN A 81 19.42 -0.80 0.86
C GLN A 81 20.78 -1.10 1.48
N GLU A 82 21.00 -0.76 2.76
CA GLU A 82 22.26 -1.04 3.47
C GLU A 82 22.63 -2.53 3.42
N VAL A 83 21.67 -3.40 3.63
CA VAL A 83 21.88 -4.87 3.60
C VAL A 83 22.21 -5.36 2.20
N VAL A 84 21.47 -4.90 1.20
CA VAL A 84 21.63 -5.36 -0.19
C VAL A 84 22.92 -4.82 -0.81
N ASP A 85 23.25 -3.54 -0.58
CA ASP A 85 24.46 -2.90 -1.11
C ASP A 85 25.75 -3.52 -0.52
N ALA A 86 25.68 -4.08 0.69
CA ALA A 86 26.79 -4.81 1.29
C ALA A 86 27.02 -6.20 0.65
N LYS A 87 26.11 -6.69 -0.19
CA LYS A 87 26.16 -8.02 -0.78
C LYS A 87 26.34 -7.97 -2.30
N ALA A 88 27.52 -8.36 -2.78
CA ALA A 88 27.78 -8.41 -4.22
C ALA A 88 26.78 -9.35 -4.95
N GLY A 89 26.13 -8.82 -5.99
CA GLY A 89 25.21 -9.55 -6.85
C GLY A 89 23.77 -9.63 -6.33
N ALA A 90 23.43 -8.90 -5.27
CA ALA A 90 22.07 -8.61 -4.87
C ALA A 90 21.67 -7.20 -5.34
N GLU A 91 20.39 -6.99 -5.63
CA GLU A 91 19.81 -5.76 -6.18
C GLU A 91 18.51 -5.44 -5.45
N TRP A 92 18.24 -4.18 -5.26
CA TRP A 92 16.98 -3.71 -4.65
C TRP A 92 16.18 -2.83 -5.62
N THR A 93 14.86 -2.86 -5.44
CA THR A 93 13.92 -1.91 -6.05
C THR A 93 12.91 -1.51 -4.99
N ILE A 94 12.58 -0.22 -4.88
CA ILE A 94 11.61 0.30 -3.92
C ILE A 94 10.42 0.86 -4.66
N LEU A 95 9.23 0.43 -4.27
CA LEU A 95 7.94 0.90 -4.76
C LEU A 95 7.29 1.73 -3.65
N ARG A 96 7.53 3.04 -3.67
CA ARG A 96 6.99 3.99 -2.69
C ARG A 96 5.64 4.48 -3.16
N SER A 97 4.58 3.90 -2.59
CA SER A 97 3.20 4.06 -3.04
C SER A 97 2.43 5.08 -2.19
N THR A 98 1.48 5.76 -2.81
CA THR A 98 0.46 6.56 -2.13
C THR A 98 -0.75 5.70 -1.73
N TRP A 99 -1.84 6.30 -1.23
CA TRP A 99 -3.07 5.64 -0.83
C TRP A 99 -3.68 4.80 -1.96
N PHE A 100 -4.15 3.59 -1.63
CA PHE A 100 -4.70 2.65 -2.60
C PHE A 100 -6.16 2.92 -2.88
N MET A 101 -6.55 2.82 -4.16
CA MET A 101 -7.95 2.89 -4.57
C MET A 101 -8.76 1.75 -3.94
N GLN A 102 -8.16 0.57 -3.77
CA GLN A 102 -8.79 -0.62 -3.19
C GLN A 102 -9.27 -0.44 -1.74
N ASN A 103 -8.76 0.58 -1.02
CA ASN A 103 -9.29 0.90 0.30
C ASN A 103 -10.80 1.18 0.30
N PHE A 104 -11.34 1.66 -0.85
CA PHE A 104 -12.77 1.92 -0.99
C PHE A 104 -13.62 0.67 -1.34
N SER A 105 -13.00 -0.45 -1.74
CA SER A 105 -13.70 -1.67 -2.17
C SER A 105 -13.35 -2.93 -1.40
N GLU A 106 -12.24 -2.95 -0.66
CA GLU A 106 -11.69 -4.18 -0.08
C GLU A 106 -11.27 -4.05 1.39
N ASP A 107 -11.23 -2.83 1.93
CA ASP A 107 -10.70 -2.54 3.26
C ASP A 107 -11.65 -1.65 4.07
N TYR A 108 -11.15 -1.07 5.15
CA TYR A 108 -11.92 -0.34 6.16
C TYR A 108 -12.82 0.78 5.61
N MET A 109 -12.50 1.37 4.47
CA MET A 109 -13.36 2.37 3.82
C MET A 109 -14.59 1.77 3.11
N LEU A 110 -14.62 0.46 2.87
CA LEU A 110 -15.75 -0.19 2.21
C LEU A 110 -17.05 0.01 3.00
N GLU A 111 -17.02 -0.16 4.32
CA GLU A 111 -18.20 0.03 5.17
C GLU A 111 -18.74 1.48 5.09
N HIS A 112 -17.85 2.48 5.01
CA HIS A 112 -18.23 3.87 4.79
C HIS A 112 -18.92 4.05 3.44
N VAL A 113 -18.39 3.43 2.38
CA VAL A 113 -19.03 3.47 1.06
C VAL A 113 -20.39 2.79 1.11
N LEU A 114 -20.52 1.62 1.72
CA LEU A 114 -21.78 0.87 1.83
C LEU A 114 -22.83 1.63 2.64
N SER A 115 -22.45 2.33 3.70
CA SER A 115 -23.35 3.17 4.49
C SER A 115 -23.86 4.42 3.73
N GLY A 116 -23.16 4.81 2.65
CA GLY A 116 -23.44 6.04 1.90
C GLY A 116 -22.82 7.30 2.48
N GLU A 117 -21.98 7.17 3.50
CA GLU A 117 -21.32 8.31 4.15
C GLU A 117 -19.87 8.00 4.50
N ILE A 118 -18.95 8.69 3.83
CA ILE A 118 -17.51 8.54 4.05
C ILE A 118 -17.07 9.59 5.06
N ARG A 119 -16.85 9.19 6.32
CA ARG A 119 -16.45 10.06 7.42
C ARG A 119 -14.97 9.85 7.74
N LEU A 120 -14.11 10.77 7.29
CA LEU A 120 -12.67 10.65 7.44
C LEU A 120 -12.01 11.99 7.79
N PRO A 121 -10.87 11.99 8.51
CA PRO A 121 -10.20 13.21 8.94
C PRO A 121 -9.21 13.72 7.88
N ALA A 122 -9.64 13.80 6.62
CA ALA A 122 -8.80 14.17 5.49
C ALA A 122 -9.05 15.59 4.95
N GLY A 123 -10.09 16.30 5.46
CA GLY A 123 -10.43 17.65 4.99
C GLY A 123 -10.56 17.72 3.46
N ASP A 124 -10.02 18.76 2.87
CA ASP A 124 -9.98 18.98 1.42
C ASP A 124 -8.58 18.69 0.83
N VAL A 125 -7.79 17.84 1.48
CA VAL A 125 -6.43 17.53 1.04
C VAL A 125 -6.46 16.63 -0.20
N PRO A 126 -5.88 17.07 -1.35
CA PRO A 126 -5.80 16.23 -2.53
C PRO A 126 -4.83 15.08 -2.33
N THR A 127 -5.22 13.91 -2.78
CA THR A 127 -4.44 12.66 -2.69
C THR A 127 -4.38 11.99 -4.06
N PRO A 128 -3.19 11.65 -4.57
CA PRO A 128 -3.07 11.00 -5.87
C PRO A 128 -3.25 9.47 -5.75
N PHE A 129 -4.48 9.02 -5.46
CA PHE A 129 -4.83 7.60 -5.25
C PHE A 129 -4.30 6.71 -6.37
N LEU A 130 -3.77 5.53 -5.98
CA LEU A 130 -3.11 4.57 -6.88
C LEU A 130 -3.86 3.24 -6.89
N ASP A 131 -4.04 2.67 -8.07
CA ASP A 131 -4.57 1.31 -8.21
C ASP A 131 -3.52 0.27 -7.77
N ALA A 132 -3.92 -0.70 -6.95
CA ALA A 132 -3.04 -1.78 -6.48
C ALA A 132 -2.57 -2.68 -7.64
N ASP A 133 -3.33 -2.78 -8.73
CA ASP A 133 -2.91 -3.51 -9.93
C ASP A 133 -1.70 -2.83 -10.60
N ASP A 134 -1.62 -1.50 -10.59
CA ASP A 134 -0.44 -0.78 -11.07
C ASP A 134 0.79 -1.05 -10.22
N ILE A 135 0.62 -1.18 -8.89
CA ILE A 135 1.72 -1.60 -7.99
C ILE A 135 2.17 -3.01 -8.33
N ALA A 136 1.22 -3.94 -8.53
CA ALA A 136 1.51 -5.32 -8.89
C ALA A 136 2.25 -5.41 -10.23
N ASP A 137 1.83 -4.65 -11.23
CA ASP A 137 2.50 -4.60 -12.54
C ASP A 137 3.94 -4.10 -12.42
N VAL A 138 4.18 -3.04 -11.62
CA VAL A 138 5.54 -2.54 -11.38
C VAL A 138 6.37 -3.57 -10.61
N ALA A 139 5.79 -4.24 -9.60
CA ALA A 139 6.46 -5.29 -8.86
C ALA A 139 6.87 -6.46 -9.78
N VAL A 140 5.96 -6.91 -10.65
CA VAL A 140 6.25 -7.96 -11.64
C VAL A 140 7.35 -7.52 -12.60
N ALA A 141 7.29 -6.29 -13.13
CA ALA A 141 8.33 -5.77 -14.00
C ALA A 141 9.70 -5.75 -13.31
N ALA A 142 9.74 -5.29 -12.03
CA ALA A 142 10.97 -5.24 -11.25
C ALA A 142 11.53 -6.63 -10.88
N LEU A 143 10.66 -7.62 -10.66
CA LEU A 143 11.07 -8.99 -10.32
C LEU A 143 11.55 -9.80 -11.54
N THR A 144 11.08 -9.48 -12.75
CA THR A 144 11.28 -10.30 -13.94
C THR A 144 11.99 -9.60 -15.09
N GLY A 145 12.02 -8.27 -15.08
CA GLY A 145 12.63 -7.44 -16.12
C GLY A 145 14.03 -6.97 -15.76
N GLU A 146 14.64 -6.24 -16.68
CA GLU A 146 15.93 -5.58 -16.50
C GLU A 146 15.76 -4.06 -16.33
N GLY A 147 16.75 -3.40 -15.71
CA GLY A 147 16.78 -1.94 -15.60
C GLY A 147 16.10 -1.37 -14.35
N HIS A 148 15.61 -2.21 -13.45
CA HIS A 148 14.97 -1.82 -12.20
C HIS A 148 15.89 -1.83 -10.98
N ALA A 149 17.06 -2.42 -11.09
CA ALA A 149 18.06 -2.48 -10.03
C ALA A 149 18.48 -1.09 -9.55
N GLY A 150 18.48 -0.88 -8.22
CA GLY A 150 18.81 0.39 -7.58
C GLY A 150 17.82 1.51 -7.89
N LYS A 151 16.57 1.19 -8.23
CA LYS A 151 15.53 2.18 -8.53
C LYS A 151 14.54 2.33 -7.39
N LEU A 152 14.24 3.59 -7.11
CA LEU A 152 13.09 4.00 -6.31
C LEU A 152 12.04 4.58 -7.27
N TYR A 153 10.86 3.99 -7.26
CA TYR A 153 9.70 4.47 -7.99
C TYR A 153 8.69 5.05 -6.99
N GLU A 154 8.49 6.36 -7.01
CA GLU A 154 7.34 6.96 -6.35
C GLU A 154 6.12 6.74 -7.24
N LEU A 155 5.17 5.97 -6.73
CA LEU A 155 3.99 5.53 -7.47
C LEU A 155 2.75 6.31 -7.01
N THR A 156 2.10 6.97 -7.96
CA THR A 156 0.86 7.71 -7.75
C THR A 156 -0.10 7.44 -8.89
N GLY A 157 -1.38 7.71 -8.67
CA GLY A 157 -2.33 7.81 -9.77
C GLY A 157 -2.04 8.99 -10.69
N PRO A 158 -2.78 9.12 -11.81
CA PRO A 158 -2.52 10.14 -12.82
C PRO A 158 -2.97 11.54 -12.42
N ARG A 159 -3.80 11.67 -11.40
CA ARG A 159 -4.32 12.94 -10.85
C ARG A 159 -4.56 12.83 -9.36
N SER A 160 -4.58 13.99 -8.70
CA SER A 160 -4.92 14.09 -7.29
C SER A 160 -6.38 14.44 -7.13
N LEU A 161 -7.05 13.79 -6.17
CA LEU A 161 -8.45 13.99 -5.85
C LEU A 161 -8.59 14.18 -4.33
N THR A 162 -9.49 15.06 -3.93
CA THR A 162 -9.97 15.10 -2.55
C THR A 162 -10.85 13.88 -2.26
N PHE A 163 -11.04 13.54 -0.99
CA PHE A 163 -11.97 12.48 -0.61
C PHE A 163 -13.43 12.81 -0.99
N ALA A 164 -13.79 14.10 -1.07
CA ALA A 164 -15.08 14.53 -1.58
C ALA A 164 -15.24 14.23 -3.08
N GLU A 165 -14.20 14.45 -3.88
CA GLU A 165 -14.21 14.13 -5.30
C GLU A 165 -14.22 12.61 -5.52
N THR A 166 -13.48 11.82 -4.73
CA THR A 166 -13.55 10.35 -4.81
C THR A 166 -14.94 9.83 -4.44
N ALA A 167 -15.57 10.36 -3.40
CA ALA A 167 -16.94 10.02 -3.03
C ALA A 167 -17.94 10.29 -4.16
N ALA A 168 -17.78 11.42 -4.87
CA ALA A 168 -18.62 11.76 -6.01
C ALA A 168 -18.43 10.80 -7.18
N GLU A 169 -17.19 10.40 -7.51
CA GLU A 169 -16.90 9.42 -8.57
C GLU A 169 -17.42 8.02 -8.23
N ILE A 170 -17.30 7.59 -6.96
CA ILE A 170 -17.89 6.33 -6.50
C ILE A 170 -19.42 6.40 -6.58
N ALA A 171 -20.05 7.51 -6.16
CA ALA A 171 -21.50 7.70 -6.23
C ALA A 171 -22.02 7.64 -7.67
N GLU A 172 -21.30 8.25 -8.63
CA GLU A 172 -21.63 8.19 -10.05
C GLU A 172 -21.55 6.76 -10.58
N ALA A 173 -20.45 6.04 -10.27
CA ALA A 173 -20.23 4.68 -10.72
C ALA A 173 -21.23 3.67 -10.12
N ALA A 174 -21.53 3.79 -8.81
CA ALA A 174 -22.46 2.94 -8.08
C ALA A 174 -23.94 3.29 -8.34
N GLY A 175 -24.23 4.44 -8.95
CA GLY A 175 -25.61 4.89 -9.23
C GLY A 175 -26.42 5.18 -7.98
N ARG A 176 -25.78 5.55 -6.86
CA ARG A 176 -26.41 5.88 -5.58
C ARG A 176 -25.73 7.05 -4.88
N GLU A 177 -26.42 7.65 -3.91
CA GLU A 177 -25.87 8.76 -3.14
C GLU A 177 -24.79 8.25 -2.18
N ILE A 178 -23.61 8.84 -2.25
CA ILE A 178 -22.49 8.65 -1.32
C ILE A 178 -21.91 10.03 -1.05
N ARG A 179 -21.79 10.39 0.22
CA ARG A 179 -21.33 11.71 0.65
C ARG A 179 -20.03 11.59 1.43
N TYR A 180 -19.19 12.60 1.29
CA TYR A 180 -18.02 12.77 2.15
C TYR A 180 -18.35 13.78 3.24
N GLU A 181 -18.04 13.45 4.49
CA GLU A 181 -18.13 14.35 5.63
C GLU A 181 -16.79 14.41 6.35
N PRO A 182 -16.07 15.54 6.31
CA PRO A 182 -14.84 15.70 7.04
C PRO A 182 -15.10 15.72 8.55
N VAL A 183 -14.35 14.92 9.29
CA VAL A 183 -14.37 14.86 10.75
C VAL A 183 -12.99 15.19 11.32
N SER A 184 -12.90 15.45 12.64
CA SER A 184 -11.61 15.58 13.30
C SER A 184 -10.93 14.21 13.51
N LEU A 185 -9.61 14.21 13.73
CA LEU A 185 -8.88 12.98 14.09
C LEU A 185 -9.44 12.34 15.36
N GLU A 186 -9.83 13.16 16.34
CA GLU A 186 -10.41 12.71 17.61
C GLU A 186 -11.77 12.05 17.40
N GLU A 187 -12.65 12.66 16.58
CA GLU A 187 -13.96 12.08 16.25
C GLU A 187 -13.81 10.76 15.51
N HIS A 188 -12.95 10.70 14.47
CA HIS A 188 -12.68 9.47 13.74
C HIS A 188 -12.17 8.35 14.64
N ALA A 189 -11.20 8.63 15.53
CA ALA A 189 -10.66 7.64 16.46
C ALA A 189 -11.72 7.15 17.47
N ALA A 190 -12.60 8.05 17.94
CA ALA A 190 -13.70 7.70 18.84
C ALA A 190 -14.72 6.80 18.13
N GLU A 191 -15.17 7.15 16.94
CA GLU A 191 -16.10 6.38 16.12
C GLU A 191 -15.53 4.98 15.80
N ALA A 192 -14.27 4.88 15.37
CA ALA A 192 -13.62 3.61 15.11
C ALA A 192 -13.58 2.71 16.36
N THR A 193 -13.28 3.30 17.53
CA THR A 193 -13.27 2.57 18.80
C THR A 193 -14.67 2.08 19.19
N GLU A 194 -15.72 2.90 19.01
CA GLU A 194 -17.12 2.53 19.27
C GLU A 194 -17.59 1.38 18.36
N HIS A 195 -17.09 1.31 17.13
CA HIS A 195 -17.34 0.22 16.19
C HIS A 195 -16.48 -1.02 16.43
N GLY A 196 -15.64 -1.02 17.50
CA GLY A 196 -14.86 -2.17 17.91
C GLY A 196 -13.59 -2.41 17.08
N VAL A 197 -13.11 -1.39 16.37
CA VAL A 197 -11.82 -1.46 15.66
C VAL A 197 -10.70 -1.63 16.70
N PRO A 198 -9.76 -2.58 16.54
CA PRO A 198 -8.65 -2.78 17.46
C PRO A 198 -7.83 -1.49 17.69
N ALA A 199 -7.36 -1.28 18.92
CA ALA A 199 -6.67 -0.05 19.28
C ALA A 199 -5.43 0.23 18.42
N GLU A 200 -4.66 -0.82 18.10
CA GLU A 200 -3.49 -0.73 17.22
C GLU A 200 -3.84 -0.27 15.80
N VAL A 201 -5.01 -0.64 15.28
CA VAL A 201 -5.51 -0.18 13.97
C VAL A 201 -5.95 1.29 14.05
N VAL A 202 -6.63 1.68 15.13
CA VAL A 202 -7.03 3.09 15.36
C VAL A 202 -5.78 3.99 15.44
N GLU A 203 -4.74 3.54 16.15
CA GLU A 203 -3.46 4.27 16.24
C GLU A 203 -2.79 4.40 14.88
N LEU A 204 -2.72 3.32 14.12
CA LEU A 204 -2.16 3.30 12.76
C LEU A 204 -2.91 4.27 11.83
N LEU A 205 -4.25 4.17 11.77
CA LEU A 205 -5.05 5.06 10.92
C LEU A 205 -4.89 6.53 11.34
N THR A 206 -4.88 6.81 12.65
CA THR A 206 -4.65 8.17 13.16
C THR A 206 -3.28 8.70 12.74
N TYR A 207 -2.24 7.86 12.79
CA TYR A 207 -0.90 8.21 12.31
C TYR A 207 -0.91 8.49 10.81
N LEU A 208 -1.47 7.59 9.99
CA LEU A 208 -1.51 7.74 8.54
C LEU A 208 -2.25 9.01 8.10
N PHE A 209 -3.43 9.29 8.66
CA PHE A 209 -4.15 10.52 8.34
C PHE A 209 -3.39 11.78 8.74
N ARG A 210 -2.69 11.75 9.87
CA ARG A 210 -1.90 12.91 10.34
C ARG A 210 -0.65 13.14 9.49
N GLU A 211 0.09 12.07 9.15
CA GLU A 211 1.40 12.17 8.52
C GLU A 211 1.34 12.17 6.99
N VAL A 212 0.36 11.48 6.40
CA VAL A 212 0.32 11.26 4.95
C VAL A 212 -0.66 12.20 4.25
N VAL A 213 -1.76 12.58 4.94
CA VAL A 213 -2.84 13.42 4.37
C VAL A 213 -2.73 14.85 4.91
N ASP A 214 -1.55 15.45 4.87
CA ASP A 214 -1.29 16.83 5.30
C ASP A 214 -1.03 17.80 4.12
N GLY A 215 -1.14 17.29 2.88
CA GLY A 215 -0.96 18.05 1.65
C GLY A 215 0.45 17.98 1.05
N ARG A 216 1.49 17.54 1.79
CA ARG A 216 2.85 17.43 1.23
C ARG A 216 2.99 16.32 0.18
N ASN A 217 2.06 15.37 0.15
CA ASN A 217 2.03 14.26 -0.80
C ASN A 217 0.99 14.43 -1.92
N ALA A 218 0.46 15.65 -2.12
CA ALA A 218 -0.60 15.92 -3.07
C ALA A 218 -0.16 15.84 -4.55
N ASP A 219 1.13 16.02 -4.84
CA ASP A 219 1.64 16.02 -6.20
C ASP A 219 1.70 14.61 -6.78
N THR A 220 1.37 14.50 -8.08
CA THR A 220 1.57 13.27 -8.86
C THR A 220 3.04 13.10 -9.25
N THR A 221 3.44 11.85 -9.51
CA THR A 221 4.79 11.51 -9.94
C THR A 221 4.77 10.70 -11.24
N ASP A 222 5.92 10.53 -11.86
CA ASP A 222 6.07 9.76 -13.11
C ASP A 222 6.56 8.32 -12.89
N GLY A 223 6.64 7.87 -11.62
CA GLY A 223 7.22 6.57 -11.26
C GLY A 223 6.60 5.38 -11.98
N GLY A 224 5.27 5.32 -12.04
CA GLY A 224 4.54 4.26 -12.74
C GLY A 224 4.84 4.27 -14.25
N ARG A 225 4.79 5.45 -14.88
CA ARG A 225 5.12 5.59 -16.31
C ARG A 225 6.57 5.23 -16.60
N ARG A 226 7.51 5.59 -15.74
CA ARG A 226 8.93 5.20 -15.92
C ARG A 226 9.15 3.71 -15.79
N ALA A 227 8.39 3.04 -14.90
CA ALA A 227 8.51 1.61 -14.69
C ALA A 227 7.82 0.79 -15.79
N LEU A 228 6.63 1.20 -16.25
CA LEU A 228 5.76 0.40 -17.12
C LEU A 228 5.63 0.93 -18.55
N GLY A 229 6.06 2.17 -18.83
CA GLY A 229 5.87 2.80 -20.15
C GLY A 229 4.42 3.17 -20.47
N ARG A 230 3.51 3.12 -19.48
CA ARG A 230 2.11 3.53 -19.59
C ARG A 230 1.70 4.41 -18.42
N GLU A 231 0.60 5.15 -18.59
CA GLU A 231 0.01 5.91 -17.49
C GLU A 231 -0.65 4.94 -16.48
N PRO A 232 -0.67 5.30 -15.18
CA PRO A 232 -1.43 4.60 -14.15
C PRO A 232 -2.93 4.66 -14.44
N LYS A 233 -3.70 3.70 -13.89
CA LYS A 233 -5.16 3.68 -13.98
C LYS A 233 -5.76 4.94 -13.33
N ASP A 234 -6.77 5.53 -13.98
CA ASP A 234 -7.52 6.65 -13.42
C ASP A 234 -8.55 6.17 -12.39
N PHE A 235 -8.82 6.98 -11.36
CA PHE A 235 -9.78 6.65 -10.32
C PHE A 235 -11.19 6.39 -10.87
N ALA A 236 -11.62 7.14 -11.88
CA ALA A 236 -12.92 6.92 -12.52
C ALA A 236 -13.02 5.58 -13.26
N ASP A 237 -11.90 5.07 -13.81
CA ASP A 237 -11.87 3.73 -14.43
C ASP A 237 -11.96 2.65 -13.35
N TYR A 238 -11.17 2.77 -12.28
CA TYR A 238 -11.26 1.91 -11.12
C TYR A 238 -12.67 1.89 -10.53
N ALA A 239 -13.29 3.07 -10.31
CA ALA A 239 -14.63 3.16 -9.73
C ALA A 239 -15.68 2.44 -10.59
N ARG A 240 -15.62 2.56 -11.93
CA ARG A 240 -16.52 1.82 -12.82
C ARG A 240 -16.29 0.31 -12.76
N GLU A 241 -15.03 -0.13 -12.73
CA GLU A 241 -14.67 -1.55 -12.62
C GLU A 241 -15.15 -2.14 -11.28
N ALA A 242 -14.90 -1.47 -10.16
CA ALA A 242 -15.34 -1.88 -8.83
C ALA A 242 -16.88 -1.94 -8.74
N ALA A 243 -17.59 -0.92 -9.21
CA ALA A 243 -19.05 -0.91 -9.24
C ALA A 243 -19.62 -2.07 -10.08
N ALA A 244 -18.98 -2.42 -11.20
CA ALA A 244 -19.41 -3.54 -12.04
C ALA A 244 -19.32 -4.90 -11.34
N THR A 245 -18.52 -5.04 -10.27
CA THR A 245 -18.47 -6.26 -9.45
C THR A 245 -19.66 -6.38 -8.49
N GLY A 246 -20.40 -5.29 -8.25
CA GLY A 246 -21.48 -5.21 -7.27
C GLY A 246 -20.96 -4.99 -5.84
N VAL A 247 -19.67 -4.72 -5.62
CA VAL A 247 -19.08 -4.54 -4.28
C VAL A 247 -19.72 -3.38 -3.50
N TRP A 248 -20.23 -2.38 -4.21
CA TRP A 248 -20.91 -1.22 -3.63
C TRP A 248 -22.45 -1.28 -3.71
N ASP A 249 -23.02 -2.43 -4.12
CA ASP A 249 -24.46 -2.62 -4.03
C ASP A 249 -24.85 -2.67 -2.54
N GLY A 250 -25.63 -1.70 -2.08
CA GLY A 250 -26.18 -1.74 -0.71
C GLY A 250 -27.06 -2.98 -0.51
N GLU A 251 -27.28 -3.37 0.75
CA GLU A 251 -28.25 -4.42 1.06
C GLU A 251 -29.60 -4.08 0.40
N ARG A 252 -30.08 -4.99 -0.45
CA ARG A 252 -31.38 -4.87 -1.13
C ARG A 252 -32.50 -5.29 -0.21
#